data_e905eab30d17ee66120dde5ddc7a8ac1
#
_entry.id   e905eab30d17ee66120dde5ddc7a8ac1
#
_cell.length_a   1.000
_cell.length_b   1.000
_cell.length_c   1.000
_cell.angle_alpha   90.00
_cell.angle_beta   90.00
_cell.angle_gamma   90.00
#
_symmetry.space_group_name_H-M   'P 1'
#
loop_
_entity.id
_entity.type
_entity.pdbx_description
1 polymer ?
#
loop_
_entity_poly.entity_id
_entity_poly.type
_entity_poly.pdbx_seq_one_letter_code
_entity_poly.pdbx_strand_id
1 'polypeptide(L)' 'MTYTLELTKEELDFIYDRCSRKAARLEESHLEDVPCYRLSWQIMNKIFKVQKDKEEI' A
#
# COMPACT_ATOMS: atom_id res chain seq x y z
N MET A 1 0.26 17.15 -7.04
CA MET A 1 -0.23 16.63 -8.32
C MET A 1 -0.63 15.17 -8.18
N THR A 2 -1.80 14.80 -8.67
CA THR A 2 -2.34 13.46 -8.51
C THR A 2 -2.38 12.74 -9.86
N TYR A 3 -1.91 11.50 -9.87
CA TYR A 3 -1.91 10.66 -11.06
C TYR A 3 -2.94 9.57 -10.91
N THR A 4 -3.68 9.30 -11.99
CA THR A 4 -4.65 8.20 -12.01
C THR A 4 -4.01 6.99 -12.69
N LEU A 5 -4.12 5.83 -12.04
CA LEU A 5 -3.50 4.61 -12.52
C LEU A 5 -4.49 3.47 -12.43
N GLU A 6 -4.69 2.76 -13.54
CA GLU A 6 -5.55 1.59 -13.56
C GLU A 6 -4.72 0.33 -13.39
N LEU A 7 -5.07 -0.46 -12.38
CA LEU A 7 -4.35 -1.69 -12.07
C LEU A 7 -5.33 -2.86 -11.93
N THR A 8 -4.87 -4.04 -12.33
CA THR A 8 -5.64 -5.25 -12.09
C THR A 8 -5.59 -5.64 -10.62
N LYS A 9 -6.48 -6.56 -10.22
CA LYS A 9 -6.48 -7.04 -8.84
C LYS A 9 -5.14 -7.68 -8.49
N GLU A 10 -4.58 -8.45 -9.41
CA GLU A 10 -3.29 -9.10 -9.19
C GLU A 10 -2.17 -8.08 -8.98
N GLU A 11 -2.20 -7.01 -9.76
CA GLU A 11 -1.21 -5.94 -9.61
C GLU A 11 -1.37 -5.22 -8.27
N LEU A 12 -2.59 -4.97 -7.85
CA LEU A 12 -2.86 -4.34 -6.56
C LEU A 12 -2.38 -5.21 -5.41
N ASP A 13 -2.65 -6.51 -5.49
CA ASP A 13 -2.22 -7.46 -4.46
C ASP A 13 -0.70 -7.51 -4.37
N PHE A 14 -0.03 -7.49 -5.50
CA PHE A 14 1.43 -7.49 -5.56
C PHE A 14 2.00 -6.26 -4.86
N ILE A 15 1.46 -5.08 -5.17
CA ILE A 15 1.92 -3.82 -4.56
C ILE A 15 1.65 -3.82 -3.07
N TYR A 16 0.48 -4.27 -2.66
CA TYR A 16 0.11 -4.34 -1.25
C TYR A 16 1.08 -5.23 -0.47
N ASP A 17 1.36 -6.42 -1.02
CA ASP A 17 2.29 -7.35 -0.38
C ASP A 17 3.68 -6.74 -0.22
N ARG A 18 4.17 -6.08 -1.26
CA ARG A 18 5.48 -5.42 -1.21
C ARG A 18 5.52 -4.33 -0.15
N CYS A 19 4.49 -3.48 -0.11
CA CYS A 19 4.43 -2.41 0.87
C CYS A 19 4.34 -2.95 2.29
N SER A 20 3.55 -4.00 2.48
CA SER A 20 3.40 -4.64 3.80
C SER A 20 4.74 -5.19 4.30
N ARG A 21 5.46 -5.88 3.44
CA ARG A 21 6.77 -6.43 3.81
C ARG A 21 7.77 -5.34 4.14
N LYS A 22 7.77 -4.27 3.35
CA LYS A 22 8.69 -3.16 3.59
C LYS A 22 8.37 -2.46 4.91
N ALA A 23 7.10 -2.24 5.19
CA ALA A 23 6.69 -1.61 6.43
C ALA A 23 7.10 -2.46 7.64
N ALA A 24 6.88 -3.77 7.55
CA ALA A 24 7.27 -4.69 8.64
C ALA A 24 8.78 -4.64 8.87
N ARG A 25 9.55 -4.62 7.79
CA ARG A 25 11.01 -4.57 7.90
C ARG A 25 11.48 -3.29 8.55
N LEU A 26 10.87 -2.16 8.20
CA LEU A 26 11.21 -0.87 8.80
C LEU A 26 10.82 -0.82 10.27
N GLU A 27 9.71 -1.43 10.65
CA GLU A 27 9.30 -1.52 12.05
C GLU A 27 10.30 -2.33 12.87
N GLU A 28 10.77 -3.45 12.33
CA GLU A 28 11.77 -4.29 13.00
C GLU A 28 13.08 -3.54 13.23
N SER A 29 13.41 -2.63 12.34
CA SER A 29 14.63 -1.83 12.43
C SER A 29 14.43 -0.53 13.20
N HIS A 30 13.23 -0.28 13.71
CA HIS A 30 12.87 0.97 14.40
C HIS A 30 13.03 2.20 13.52
N LEU A 31 12.76 2.04 12.23
CA LEU A 31 12.87 3.12 11.25
C LEU A 31 11.50 3.64 10.83
N GLU A 32 10.59 3.79 11.79
CA GLU A 32 9.23 4.23 11.51
C GLU A 32 9.12 5.69 11.09
N ASP A 33 10.17 6.46 11.32
CA ASP A 33 10.19 7.89 10.99
C ASP A 33 10.59 8.17 9.54
N VAL A 34 11.05 7.17 8.81
CA VAL A 34 11.48 7.40 7.44
C VAL A 34 10.28 7.62 6.49
N PRO A 35 10.43 8.49 5.47
CA PRO A 35 9.32 8.73 4.53
C PRO A 35 8.80 7.48 3.83
N CYS A 36 9.67 6.51 3.57
CA CYS A 36 9.27 5.25 2.93
C CYS A 36 8.22 4.50 3.73
N TYR A 37 8.31 4.55 5.06
CA TYR A 37 7.35 3.89 5.93
C TYR A 37 5.96 4.52 5.75
N ARG A 38 5.89 5.83 5.77
CA ARG A 38 4.62 6.55 5.59
C ARG A 38 4.03 6.29 4.21
N LEU A 39 4.86 6.31 3.19
CA LEU A 39 4.41 6.06 1.82
C LEU A 39 3.84 4.65 1.68
N SER A 40 4.49 3.66 2.29
CA SER A 40 4.00 2.29 2.27
C SER A 40 2.60 2.18 2.87
N TRP A 41 2.39 2.80 4.02
CA TRP A 41 1.08 2.79 4.67
C TRP A 41 0.03 3.53 3.86
N GLN A 42 0.39 4.68 3.27
CA GLN A 42 -0.53 5.43 2.44
C GLN A 42 -0.99 4.61 1.23
N ILE A 43 -0.05 3.93 0.58
CA ILE A 43 -0.36 3.09 -0.57
C ILE A 43 -1.26 1.92 -0.16
N MET A 44 -0.94 1.25 0.94
CA MET A 44 -1.76 0.15 1.43
C MET A 44 -3.19 0.59 1.73
N ASN A 45 -3.36 1.75 2.37
CA ASN A 45 -4.68 2.27 2.68
C ASN A 45 -5.48 2.58 1.42
N LYS A 46 -4.83 3.14 0.40
CA LYS A 46 -5.50 3.44 -0.86
C LYS A 46 -5.95 2.16 -1.57
N ILE A 47 -5.10 1.15 -1.58
CA ILE A 47 -5.41 -0.12 -2.21
C ILE A 47 -6.58 -0.80 -1.46
N PHE A 48 -6.54 -0.76 -0.14
CA PHE A 48 -7.61 -1.34 0.68
C PHE A 48 -8.96 -0.70 0.37
N LYS A 49 -9.00 0.62 0.24
CA LYS A 49 -10.23 1.33 -0.09
C LYS A 49 -10.77 0.93 -1.46
N VAL A 50 -9.89 0.82 -2.44
CA VAL A 50 -10.29 0.45 -3.79
C VAL A 50 -10.88 -0.97 -3.81
N GLN A 51 -10.23 -1.91 -3.13
CA GLN A 51 -10.72 -3.29 -3.06
C GLN A 51 -12.05 -3.36 -2.34
N LYS A 52 -12.23 -2.61 -1.27
CA LYS A 52 -13.46 -2.59 -0.51
C LYS A 52 -14.62 -2.06 -1.35
N ASP A 53 -14.38 -0.99 -2.09
CA ASP A 53 -15.41 -0.42 -2.95
C ASP A 53 -15.87 -1.41 -4.02
N LYS A 54 -14.97 -2.20 -4.56
CA LYS A 54 -15.29 -3.20 -5.56
C LYS A 54 -16.05 -4.39 -5.00
N GLU A 55 -15.86 -4.69 -3.72
CA GLU A 55 -16.52 -5.82 -3.07
C GLU A 55 -17.93 -5.51 -2.60
N GLU A 56 -18.30 -4.26 -2.54
CA GLU A 56 -19.63 -3.86 -2.07
C GLU A 56 -20.71 -3.92 -3.14
N ILE A 57 -20.46 -4.47 -4.27
CA ILE A 57 -21.45 -4.58 -5.34
C ILE A 57 -22.39 -5.75 -5.13
#